data_a73b1276a61628222abf243e995d184b
#
_entry.id   a73b1276a61628222abf243e995d184b
#
_cell.length_a   1.000
_cell.length_b   1.000
_cell.length_c   1.000
_cell.angle_alpha   90.00
_cell.angle_beta   90.00
_cell.angle_gamma   90.00
#
_symmetry.space_group_name_H-M   'P 1'
#
loop_
_entity.id
_entity.type
_entity.pdbx_description
1 polymer ?
#
loop_
_entity_poly.entity_id
_entity_poly.type
_entity_poly.pdbx_seq_one_letter_code
_entity_poly.pdbx_strand_id
1 'polypeptide(L)'
;MRSTVVVLVLVILSLFPQSILADSGDKAGHLFFIERSKNKNLIQYDIRLTENRDLPDSRPVNAYWILENGRREELNSIEKKYAYGIVSQERLDKDKFKIILAAFKRLEIIVERMNDSFKAVISINGRESILQKIYIKSEETRAGLPKVLYVDLFGRIKETGLPIRERITPIN
;
A
#
# COMPACT_ATOMS: atom_id res chain seq x y z
N MET A 1 -19.03 -36.86 -59.30
CA MET A 1 -17.82 -36.49 -58.52
C MET A 1 -18.10 -35.16 -57.78
N ARG A 2 -18.35 -35.24 -56.52
CA ARG A 2 -18.61 -34.06 -55.67
C ARG A 2 -17.35 -33.74 -54.87
N SER A 3 -16.69 -32.59 -55.19
CA SER A 3 -15.51 -32.08 -54.44
C SER A 3 -15.98 -31.41 -53.17
N THR A 4 -15.61 -31.97 -52.04
CA THR A 4 -15.85 -31.39 -50.71
C THR A 4 -14.68 -30.45 -50.38
N VAL A 5 -14.96 -29.16 -50.37
CA VAL A 5 -13.99 -28.14 -49.92
C VAL A 5 -14.01 -28.09 -48.39
N VAL A 6 -12.94 -28.54 -47.76
CA VAL A 6 -12.72 -28.43 -46.32
C VAL A 6 -12.17 -27.02 -46.01
N VAL A 7 -13.00 -26.18 -45.43
CA VAL A 7 -12.57 -24.86 -44.95
C VAL A 7 -11.94 -25.04 -43.57
N LEU A 8 -10.61 -24.93 -43.51
CA LEU A 8 -9.83 -24.96 -42.27
C LEU A 8 -9.94 -23.57 -41.62
N VAL A 9 -10.80 -23.42 -40.62
CA VAL A 9 -10.88 -22.20 -39.81
C VAL A 9 -9.73 -22.21 -38.80
N LEU A 10 -8.69 -21.41 -39.08
CA LEU A 10 -7.58 -21.17 -38.19
C LEU A 10 -8.04 -20.20 -37.10
N VAL A 11 -8.40 -20.72 -35.91
CA VAL A 11 -8.66 -19.92 -34.72
C VAL A 11 -7.31 -19.47 -34.18
N ILE A 12 -6.91 -18.24 -34.53
CA ILE A 12 -5.76 -17.58 -33.90
C ILE A 12 -6.20 -17.16 -32.51
N LEU A 13 -5.90 -18.00 -31.50
CA LEU A 13 -5.95 -17.60 -30.10
C LEU A 13 -4.87 -16.54 -29.90
N SER A 14 -5.26 -15.27 -29.92
CA SER A 14 -4.40 -14.17 -29.49
C SER A 14 -4.10 -14.34 -28.01
N LEU A 15 -2.92 -14.88 -27.71
CA LEU A 15 -2.29 -14.83 -26.39
C LEU A 15 -1.95 -13.37 -26.09
N PHE A 16 -2.93 -12.61 -25.57
CA PHE A 16 -2.61 -11.39 -24.85
C PHE A 16 -1.82 -11.81 -23.62
N PRO A 17 -0.60 -11.27 -23.39
CA PRO A 17 0.04 -11.39 -22.11
C PRO A 17 -0.88 -10.66 -21.14
N GLN A 18 -1.67 -11.40 -20.38
CA GLN A 18 -2.26 -10.88 -19.17
C GLN A 18 -1.04 -10.50 -18.32
N SER A 19 -0.79 -9.19 -18.22
CA SER A 19 0.02 -8.65 -17.15
C SER A 19 -0.58 -9.19 -15.87
N ILE A 20 0.04 -10.23 -15.35
CA ILE A 20 -0.20 -10.68 -13.99
C ILE A 20 0.25 -9.48 -13.15
N LEU A 21 -0.69 -8.55 -12.90
CA LEU A 21 -0.65 -7.78 -11.67
C LEU A 21 -0.53 -8.89 -10.63
N ALA A 22 0.67 -9.06 -10.10
CA ALA A 22 0.89 -9.92 -8.97
C ALA A 22 -0.14 -9.46 -7.95
N ASP A 23 -1.22 -10.21 -7.88
CA ASP A 23 -2.12 -10.20 -6.76
C ASP A 23 -1.19 -10.44 -5.58
N SER A 24 -0.84 -9.37 -4.89
CA SER A 24 -0.15 -9.46 -3.61
C SER A 24 -1.19 -10.07 -2.70
N GLY A 25 -1.30 -11.40 -2.83
CA GLY A 25 -2.29 -12.23 -2.20
C GLY A 25 -2.44 -11.73 -0.79
N ASP A 26 -3.64 -11.47 -0.39
CA ASP A 26 -4.11 -10.94 0.88
C ASP A 26 -3.42 -11.73 2.01
N LYS A 27 -2.12 -11.41 2.26
CA LYS A 27 -1.38 -11.94 3.39
C LYS A 27 -2.14 -11.43 4.58
N ALA A 28 -2.76 -12.34 5.31
CA ALA A 28 -3.50 -12.00 6.51
C ALA A 28 -2.64 -11.03 7.34
N GLY A 29 -3.08 -9.76 7.42
CA GLY A 29 -2.36 -8.72 8.13
C GLY A 29 -1.74 -7.60 7.29
N HIS A 30 -1.62 -7.71 5.96
CA HIS A 30 -1.09 -6.62 5.14
C HIS A 30 -2.09 -5.46 5.03
N LEU A 31 -1.60 -4.23 5.30
CA LEU A 31 -2.41 -3.01 5.22
C LEU A 31 -2.11 -2.20 3.94
N PHE A 32 -0.86 -1.77 3.79
CA PHE A 32 -0.37 -0.99 2.65
C PHE A 32 1.16 -0.97 2.66
N PHE A 33 1.75 -0.40 1.61
CA PHE A 33 3.20 -0.18 1.56
C PHE A 33 3.55 1.22 1.04
N ILE A 34 4.77 1.67 1.35
CA ILE A 34 5.39 2.86 0.77
C ILE A 34 6.44 2.42 -0.24
N GLU A 35 6.36 2.95 -1.45
CA GLU A 35 7.33 2.81 -2.54
C GLU A 35 8.06 4.13 -2.73
N ARG A 36 9.35 4.08 -3.06
CA ARG A 36 10.16 5.27 -3.32
C ARG A 36 10.78 5.24 -4.70
N SER A 37 10.95 6.40 -5.32
CA SER A 37 11.59 6.50 -6.64
C SER A 37 13.09 6.15 -6.64
N LYS A 38 13.72 6.04 -5.48
CA LYS A 38 15.17 5.88 -5.34
C LYS A 38 15.64 4.44 -5.55
N ASN A 39 14.84 3.47 -5.13
CA ASN A 39 15.15 2.03 -5.26
C ASN A 39 13.85 1.21 -5.21
N LYS A 40 13.95 -0.10 -5.37
CA LYS A 40 12.81 -1.02 -5.35
C LYS A 40 12.46 -1.57 -3.96
N ASN A 41 13.16 -1.11 -2.91
CA ASN A 41 12.82 -1.49 -1.55
C ASN A 41 11.48 -0.85 -1.15
N LEU A 42 10.65 -1.62 -0.44
CA LEU A 42 9.35 -1.18 0.05
C LEU A 42 9.36 -1.04 1.56
N ILE A 43 8.59 -0.10 2.10
CA ILE A 43 8.27 -0.09 3.53
C ILE A 43 6.87 -0.68 3.66
N GLN A 44 6.78 -1.85 4.26
CA GLN A 44 5.52 -2.56 4.45
C GLN A 44 4.93 -2.27 5.82
N TYR A 45 3.61 -2.09 5.85
CA TYR A 45 2.83 -1.87 7.07
C TYR A 45 1.86 -3.03 7.23
N ASP A 46 2.05 -3.80 8.29
CA ASP A 46 1.22 -4.96 8.61
C ASP A 46 0.58 -4.81 9.98
N ILE A 47 -0.62 -5.33 10.10
CA ILE A 47 -1.28 -5.45 11.38
C ILE A 47 -0.80 -6.72 12.10
N ARG A 48 -0.58 -6.62 13.41
CA ARG A 48 -0.37 -7.76 14.29
C ARG A 48 -1.69 -8.11 14.93
N LEU A 49 -2.03 -9.38 14.88
CA LEU A 49 -3.21 -9.91 15.54
C LEU A 49 -2.77 -10.86 16.66
N THR A 50 -3.62 -10.96 17.67
CA THR A 50 -3.49 -12.01 18.70
C THR A 50 -3.81 -13.38 18.10
N GLU A 51 -3.59 -14.45 18.85
CA GLU A 51 -3.95 -15.81 18.45
C GLU A 51 -5.45 -15.95 18.10
N ASN A 52 -6.30 -15.18 18.77
CA ASN A 52 -7.74 -15.13 18.52
C ASN A 52 -8.13 -14.21 17.34
N ARG A 53 -7.15 -13.71 16.58
CA ARG A 53 -7.34 -12.76 15.47
C ARG A 53 -7.93 -11.41 15.91
N ASP A 54 -7.81 -11.04 17.17
CA ASP A 54 -8.20 -9.74 17.70
C ASP A 54 -7.02 -8.77 17.66
N LEU A 55 -7.31 -7.46 17.73
CA LEU A 55 -6.30 -6.43 17.84
C LEU A 55 -5.67 -6.44 19.24
N PRO A 56 -4.33 -6.40 19.37
CA PRO A 56 -3.69 -6.22 20.66
C PRO A 56 -4.02 -4.84 21.25
N ASP A 57 -3.90 -4.69 22.56
CA ASP A 57 -4.24 -3.45 23.26
C ASP A 57 -3.37 -2.27 22.87
N SER A 58 -2.14 -2.52 22.43
CA SER A 58 -1.20 -1.47 22.02
C SER A 58 -0.44 -1.85 20.77
N ARG A 59 -0.14 -0.82 19.97
CA ARG A 59 0.73 -0.90 18.78
C ARG A 59 0.41 -2.07 17.84
N PRO A 60 -0.82 -2.17 17.32
CA PRO A 60 -1.23 -3.28 16.45
C PRO A 60 -0.53 -3.24 15.08
N VAL A 61 0.02 -2.10 14.66
CA VAL A 61 0.64 -1.97 13.33
C VAL A 61 2.16 -1.90 13.45
N ASN A 62 2.84 -2.68 12.61
CA ASN A 62 4.28 -2.69 12.43
C ASN A 62 4.66 -2.11 11.08
N ALA A 63 5.85 -1.47 11.02
CA ALA A 63 6.47 -0.98 9.79
C ALA A 63 7.89 -1.53 9.68
N TYR A 64 8.25 -2.04 8.49
CA TYR A 64 9.56 -2.64 8.24
C TYR A 64 9.89 -2.61 6.73
N TRP A 65 11.18 -2.77 6.40
CA TRP A 65 11.64 -2.89 5.02
C TRP A 65 11.35 -4.27 4.44
N ILE A 66 10.94 -4.29 3.18
CA ILE A 66 11.11 -5.41 2.26
C ILE A 66 12.13 -4.97 1.22
N LEU A 67 13.29 -5.59 1.25
CA LEU A 67 14.36 -5.31 0.31
C LEU A 67 14.06 -5.92 -1.06
N GLU A 68 14.76 -5.46 -2.11
CA GLU A 68 14.59 -5.96 -3.49
C GLU A 68 14.77 -7.48 -3.62
N ASN A 69 15.59 -8.09 -2.76
CA ASN A 69 15.79 -9.55 -2.67
C ASN A 69 14.72 -10.27 -1.82
N GLY A 70 13.67 -9.56 -1.38
CA GLY A 70 12.59 -10.09 -0.54
C GLY A 70 12.92 -10.20 0.96
N ARG A 71 14.15 -9.86 1.39
CA ARG A 71 14.53 -9.92 2.81
C ARG A 71 13.83 -8.81 3.60
N ARG A 72 13.33 -9.16 4.78
CA ARG A 72 12.79 -8.21 5.74
C ARG A 72 13.91 -7.62 6.60
N GLU A 73 13.86 -6.30 6.81
CA GLU A 73 14.71 -5.57 7.75
C GLU A 73 13.89 -4.59 8.59
N GLU A 74 14.28 -4.42 9.84
CA GLU A 74 13.65 -3.43 10.72
C GLU A 74 14.07 -2.02 10.33
N LEU A 75 13.15 -1.06 10.48
CA LEU A 75 13.48 0.36 10.37
C LEU A 75 14.48 0.76 11.45
N ASN A 76 15.51 1.51 11.08
CA ASN A 76 16.43 2.09 12.08
C ASN A 76 15.76 3.22 12.88
N SER A 77 16.44 3.73 13.92
CA SER A 77 15.89 4.73 14.84
C SER A 77 15.56 6.07 14.14
N ILE A 78 16.37 6.47 13.16
CA ILE A 78 16.17 7.71 12.41
C ILE A 78 14.94 7.57 11.49
N GLU A 79 14.84 6.45 10.78
CA GLU A 79 13.69 6.14 9.92
C GLU A 79 12.39 6.04 10.72
N LYS A 80 12.43 5.40 11.89
CA LYS A 80 11.28 5.31 12.81
C LYS A 80 10.84 6.70 13.28
N LYS A 81 11.78 7.58 13.62
CA LYS A 81 11.48 8.89 14.23
C LYS A 81 11.05 9.94 13.20
N TYR A 82 11.64 9.94 12.00
CA TYR A 82 11.52 11.08 11.08
C TYR A 82 10.91 10.75 9.73
N ALA A 83 10.79 9.48 9.37
CA ALA A 83 10.34 9.09 8.04
C ALA A 83 9.15 8.12 8.07
N TYR A 84 9.39 6.85 8.28
CA TYR A 84 8.42 5.77 8.04
C TYR A 84 7.81 5.19 9.30
N GLY A 85 8.31 5.57 10.48
CA GLY A 85 7.79 5.06 11.73
C GLY A 85 6.37 5.54 12.01
N ILE A 86 5.68 4.81 12.88
CA ILE A 86 4.35 5.17 13.35
C ILE A 86 4.53 5.92 14.67
N VAL A 87 4.20 7.21 14.66
CA VAL A 87 4.37 8.10 15.83
C VAL A 87 3.18 8.08 16.78
N SER A 88 2.00 7.69 16.28
CA SER A 88 0.79 7.51 17.08
C SER A 88 0.00 6.29 16.61
N GLN A 89 -0.50 5.52 17.57
CA GLN A 89 -1.45 4.45 17.37
C GLN A 89 -2.51 4.58 18.48
N GLU A 90 -3.66 5.12 18.12
CA GLU A 90 -4.75 5.41 19.04
C GLU A 90 -5.92 4.46 18.77
N ARG A 91 -6.37 3.73 19.78
CA ARG A 91 -7.56 2.90 19.69
C ARG A 91 -8.79 3.79 19.66
N LEU A 92 -9.61 3.64 18.64
CA LEU A 92 -10.90 4.36 18.51
C LEU A 92 -12.07 3.47 18.92
N ASP A 93 -11.96 2.15 18.65
CA ASP A 93 -12.97 1.18 19.00
C ASP A 93 -12.35 -0.23 19.07
N LYS A 94 -13.13 -1.27 19.40
CA LYS A 94 -12.69 -2.66 19.49
C LYS A 94 -11.90 -3.09 18.24
N ASP A 95 -12.40 -2.78 17.06
CA ASP A 95 -11.85 -3.17 15.76
C ASP A 95 -11.37 -1.98 14.95
N LYS A 96 -10.98 -0.88 15.61
CA LYS A 96 -10.63 0.36 14.92
C LYS A 96 -9.50 1.12 15.61
N PHE A 97 -8.47 1.48 14.83
CA PHE A 97 -7.32 2.27 15.25
C PHE A 97 -7.07 3.43 14.30
N LYS A 98 -6.60 4.56 14.85
CA LYS A 98 -6.00 5.63 14.08
C LYS A 98 -4.49 5.53 14.20
N ILE A 99 -3.79 5.59 13.06
CA ILE A 99 -2.33 5.66 13.03
C ILE A 99 -1.87 6.93 12.33
N ILE A 100 -0.75 7.49 12.80
CA ILE A 100 -0.08 8.65 12.22
C ILE A 100 1.36 8.27 11.90
N LEU A 101 1.79 8.54 10.66
CA LEU A 101 3.17 8.30 10.23
C LEU A 101 4.07 9.51 10.50
N ALA A 102 5.35 9.26 10.78
CA ALA A 102 6.31 10.31 11.13
C ALA A 102 6.43 11.41 10.06
N ALA A 103 6.51 11.04 8.78
CA ALA A 103 6.61 11.98 7.67
C ALA A 103 5.26 12.55 7.20
N PHE A 104 4.13 11.97 7.63
CA PHE A 104 2.78 12.32 7.16
C PHE A 104 1.85 12.67 8.30
N LYS A 105 2.27 13.59 9.18
CA LYS A 105 1.55 13.92 10.42
C LYS A 105 0.12 14.43 10.22
N ARG A 106 -0.20 14.93 9.03
CA ARG A 106 -1.56 15.40 8.66
C ARG A 106 -2.42 14.33 8.02
N LEU A 107 -1.85 13.18 7.67
CA LEU A 107 -2.58 12.07 7.08
C LEU A 107 -3.02 11.12 8.20
N GLU A 108 -4.28 11.17 8.55
CA GLU A 108 -4.89 10.21 9.47
C GLU A 108 -5.23 8.94 8.71
N ILE A 109 -4.66 7.83 9.13
CA ILE A 109 -4.93 6.52 8.55
C ILE A 109 -5.77 5.75 9.57
N ILE A 110 -6.97 5.37 9.19
CA ILE A 110 -7.86 4.56 10.01
C ILE A 110 -7.67 3.10 9.63
N VAL A 111 -7.24 2.29 10.57
CA VAL A 111 -7.19 0.83 10.42
C VAL A 111 -8.45 0.26 11.04
N GLU A 112 -9.28 -0.38 10.24
CA GLU A 112 -10.56 -0.93 10.69
C GLU A 112 -10.81 -2.32 10.10
N ARG A 113 -11.61 -3.12 10.79
CA ARG A 113 -12.03 -4.44 10.32
C ARG A 113 -13.07 -4.28 9.20
N MET A 114 -12.78 -4.93 8.09
CA MET A 114 -13.70 -5.05 6.95
C MET A 114 -13.82 -6.54 6.60
N ASN A 115 -14.98 -7.11 6.85
CA ASN A 115 -15.20 -8.57 6.78
C ASN A 115 -14.18 -9.30 7.70
N ASP A 116 -13.42 -10.24 7.15
CA ASP A 116 -12.44 -11.05 7.89
C ASP A 116 -11.02 -10.47 7.92
N SER A 117 -10.81 -9.26 7.40
CA SER A 117 -9.50 -8.62 7.32
C SER A 117 -9.52 -7.18 7.81
N PHE A 118 -8.34 -6.67 8.20
CA PHE A 118 -8.19 -5.25 8.50
C PHE A 118 -7.71 -4.50 7.26
N LYS A 119 -8.22 -3.29 7.07
CA LYS A 119 -7.83 -2.41 5.97
C LYS A 119 -7.45 -1.04 6.50
N ALA A 120 -6.49 -0.40 5.84
CA ALA A 120 -6.14 1.00 6.08
C ALA A 120 -7.06 1.88 5.23
N VAL A 121 -7.78 2.79 5.85
CA VAL A 121 -8.74 3.68 5.21
C VAL A 121 -8.29 5.12 5.37
N ILE A 122 -8.31 5.88 4.28
CA ILE A 122 -7.99 7.31 4.24
C ILE A 122 -8.95 8.04 3.30
N SER A 123 -8.95 9.37 3.36
CA SER A 123 -9.59 10.19 2.33
C SER A 123 -8.62 10.39 1.16
N ILE A 124 -9.03 10.02 -0.06
CA ILE A 124 -8.32 10.28 -1.33
C ILE A 124 -9.26 11.12 -2.21
N ASN A 125 -8.86 12.34 -2.58
CA ASN A 125 -9.73 13.30 -3.30
C ASN A 125 -11.12 13.45 -2.65
N GLY A 126 -11.17 13.51 -1.32
CA GLY A 126 -12.41 13.66 -0.55
C GLY A 126 -13.28 12.39 -0.49
N ARG A 127 -12.80 11.24 -0.96
CA ARG A 127 -13.54 9.96 -0.91
C ARG A 127 -12.89 8.98 0.06
N GLU A 128 -13.68 8.36 0.90
CA GLU A 128 -13.23 7.27 1.77
C GLU A 128 -12.72 6.11 0.93
N SER A 129 -11.46 5.73 1.12
CA SER A 129 -10.77 4.81 0.23
C SER A 129 -9.84 3.86 1.01
N ILE A 130 -9.79 2.61 0.59
CA ILE A 130 -8.85 1.61 1.10
C ILE A 130 -7.48 1.95 0.50
N LEU A 131 -6.54 2.34 1.36
CA LEU A 131 -5.17 2.65 0.96
C LEU A 131 -4.44 1.37 0.57
N GLN A 132 -3.81 1.38 -0.59
CA GLN A 132 -2.99 0.27 -1.08
C GLN A 132 -1.51 0.62 -1.10
N LYS A 133 -1.18 1.83 -1.57
CA LYS A 133 0.20 2.28 -1.74
C LYS A 133 0.33 3.79 -1.56
N ILE A 134 1.45 4.19 -0.95
CA ILE A 134 1.97 5.56 -0.98
C ILE A 134 3.24 5.55 -1.84
N TYR A 135 3.28 6.34 -2.91
CA TYR A 135 4.49 6.49 -3.73
C TYR A 135 5.15 7.83 -3.46
N ILE A 136 6.45 7.82 -3.14
CA ILE A 136 7.23 9.03 -2.84
C ILE A 136 8.23 9.28 -3.98
N LYS A 137 8.03 10.36 -4.71
CA LYS A 137 9.02 10.87 -5.66
C LYS A 137 9.94 11.84 -4.95
N SER A 138 11.22 11.53 -4.95
CA SER A 138 12.27 12.37 -4.38
C SER A 138 13.46 12.50 -5.33
N GLU A 139 14.22 13.57 -5.15
CA GLU A 139 15.53 13.81 -5.76
C GLU A 139 16.58 14.04 -4.67
N GLU A 140 17.84 13.80 -4.96
CA GLU A 140 18.93 14.15 -4.06
C GLU A 140 19.29 15.62 -4.24
N THR A 141 19.38 16.33 -3.12
CA THR A 141 19.92 17.69 -3.11
C THR A 141 21.44 17.67 -3.12
N ARG A 142 22.08 18.81 -3.44
CA ARG A 142 23.54 18.96 -3.37
C ARG A 142 24.12 18.65 -1.98
N ALA A 143 23.31 18.77 -0.94
CA ALA A 143 23.69 18.43 0.44
C ALA A 143 23.50 16.94 0.78
N GLY A 144 23.12 16.10 -0.19
CA GLY A 144 22.91 14.67 0.01
C GLY A 144 21.60 14.33 0.75
N LEU A 145 20.75 15.31 1.07
CA LEU A 145 19.45 15.08 1.70
C LEU A 145 18.37 14.88 0.63
N PRO A 146 17.46 13.93 0.81
CA PRO A 146 16.35 13.73 -0.12
C PRO A 146 15.36 14.89 -0.04
N LYS A 147 15.03 15.49 -1.18
CA LYS A 147 13.93 16.46 -1.32
C LYS A 147 12.73 15.74 -1.93
N VAL A 148 11.60 15.71 -1.25
CA VAL A 148 10.36 15.16 -1.78
C VAL A 148 9.78 16.12 -2.81
N LEU A 149 9.52 15.63 -4.02
CA LEU A 149 8.89 16.39 -5.09
C LEU A 149 7.37 16.28 -5.05
N TYR A 150 6.88 15.06 -4.86
CA TYR A 150 5.45 14.78 -4.67
C TYR A 150 5.25 13.41 -4.02
N VAL A 151 4.04 13.23 -3.51
CA VAL A 151 3.55 11.96 -2.98
C VAL A 151 2.27 11.59 -3.72
N ASP A 152 2.18 10.37 -4.21
CA ASP A 152 0.95 9.82 -4.76
C ASP A 152 0.34 8.82 -3.78
N LEU A 153 -0.93 9.02 -3.46
CA LEU A 153 -1.75 8.07 -2.72
C LEU A 153 -2.53 7.21 -3.72
N PHE A 154 -2.45 5.91 -3.60
CA PHE A 154 -3.19 4.96 -4.41
C PHE A 154 -4.10 4.12 -3.53
N GLY A 155 -5.34 3.98 -3.94
CA GLY A 155 -6.32 3.20 -3.19
C GLY A 155 -7.48 2.73 -4.06
N ARG A 156 -8.48 2.18 -3.37
CA ARG A 156 -9.78 1.84 -3.95
C ARG A 156 -10.87 2.52 -3.14
N ILE A 157 -11.81 3.16 -3.81
CA ILE A 157 -12.98 3.77 -3.17
C ILE A 157 -13.72 2.68 -2.38
N LYS A 158 -13.95 2.92 -1.09
CA LYS A 158 -14.50 1.92 -0.16
C LYS A 158 -15.88 1.40 -0.60
N GLU A 159 -16.71 2.27 -1.14
CA GLU A 159 -18.07 1.93 -1.57
C GLU A 159 -18.11 1.14 -2.89
N THR A 160 -17.30 1.54 -3.88
CA THR A 160 -17.41 1.04 -5.26
C THR A 160 -16.30 0.07 -5.65
N GLY A 161 -15.21 0.03 -4.87
CA GLY A 161 -13.99 -0.73 -5.20
C GLY A 161 -13.19 -0.18 -6.39
N LEU A 162 -13.63 0.94 -7.00
CA LEU A 162 -12.94 1.55 -8.13
C LEU A 162 -11.59 2.12 -7.71
N PRO A 163 -10.56 2.03 -8.57
CA PRO A 163 -9.24 2.60 -8.27
C PRO A 163 -9.33 4.12 -8.19
N ILE A 164 -8.55 4.69 -7.26
CA ILE A 164 -8.44 6.13 -7.06
C ILE A 164 -6.99 6.50 -6.77
N ARG A 165 -6.59 7.70 -7.20
CA ARG A 165 -5.25 8.25 -6.96
C ARG A 165 -5.36 9.74 -6.66
N GLU A 166 -4.52 10.22 -5.74
CA GLU A 166 -4.33 11.63 -5.44
C GLU A 166 -2.84 11.97 -5.42
N ARG A 167 -2.47 13.12 -5.98
CA ARG A 167 -1.10 13.65 -5.89
C ARG A 167 -1.05 14.81 -4.92
N ILE A 168 -0.16 14.72 -3.95
CA ILE A 168 0.15 15.76 -2.96
C ILE A 168 1.53 16.31 -3.27
N THR A 169 1.60 17.61 -3.53
CA THR A 169 2.88 18.31 -3.69
C THR A 169 3.18 19.05 -2.38
N PRO A 170 4.37 18.87 -1.77
CA PRO A 170 4.75 19.63 -0.60
C PRO A 170 4.71 21.13 -0.90
N ILE A 171 4.13 21.91 0.00
CA ILE A 171 4.21 23.37 -0.03
C ILE A 171 5.61 23.72 0.44
N ASN A 172 6.40 24.36 -0.43
CA ASN A 172 7.74 24.87 -0.12
C ASN A 172 7.66 26.07 0.80
#